data_733943583c01c63c383031a36de4e58c
#
_entry.id   733943583c01c63c383031a36de4e58c
#
_cell.length_a   1.000
_cell.length_b   1.000
_cell.length_c   1.000
_cell.angle_alpha   90.00
_cell.angle_beta   90.00
_cell.angle_gamma   90.00
#
_symmetry.space_group_name_H-M   'P 1'
#
loop_
_entity.id
_entity.type
_entity.pdbx_description
1 polymer ?
#
loop_
_entity_poly.entity_id
_entity_poly.type
_entity_poly.pdbx_seq_one_letter_code
_entity_poly.pdbx_strand_id
1 'polypeptide(L)'
;SLYIQNYALIEKLDISFSSGFSVITGETGAGKSIILGAIGLLLGQRADVKAIRVGASKCIIEARFDISAYGMQPFFEENELEYEEECILRREVSASGKSRAFINDTPASLVQMKELGEQLIDVHSQHQNLLLNKEGFQLNVLDILSHNEEALSAYQHIFGAWKQAQQDLEALVARANQDKSDEDYIRFQLEQLEEAHLSAGEQEELEQEADTLSHAEEIKAGLYRVGQTLYSDEGGLLSGLKECLNTMLGLQRVYPVAGELAERMESTYIELKDISQEVSGKEDEIEFNPERLDEVNERLNLIYTLQQKHRVSTVGELLALTDEYAAKLSAITSSDEHIEELKARCDALYNKVKKQAAVLTKARTAAAREVEKQMAARLVPLGMPNVRFQVEIGARKEPGIHGADTVNFLFSANKNGALQSVSSVASGGEIARVMLSIKAMIAGAVKLPTIVFDEIDTGVSGEIADRMADIMQEMGEQDRQVISITHLPQIAARGCAHYKVYKQDNETETNSHIRRLTDDERVEEIAHMLSGAKLTEAALNNARALLEVSNSK
;
A
#
# COMPACT_ATOMS: atom_id res chain seq x y z
N SER A 1 25.15 18.40 16.38
CA SER A 1 24.94 19.82 16.69
C SER A 1 23.49 20.23 16.40
N LEU A 2 23.05 21.38 16.98
CA LEU A 2 21.71 21.93 16.78
C LEU A 2 21.80 23.43 16.48
N TYR A 3 21.25 23.83 15.33
CA TYR A 3 21.11 25.22 14.91
C TYR A 3 19.63 25.60 14.89
N ILE A 4 19.31 26.73 15.53
CA ILE A 4 17.96 27.29 15.57
C ILE A 4 18.04 28.77 15.20
N GLN A 5 17.16 29.21 14.30
CA GLN A 5 17.02 30.60 13.92
C GLN A 5 15.56 31.04 13.91
N ASN A 6 15.25 32.16 14.58
CA ASN A 6 13.93 32.80 14.65
C ASN A 6 12.81 31.87 15.14
N TYR A 7 13.06 31.09 16.18
CA TYR A 7 12.09 30.18 16.76
C TYR A 7 11.75 30.59 18.20
N ALA A 8 10.50 30.90 18.47
CA ALA A 8 10.00 31.38 19.75
C ALA A 8 10.87 32.56 20.31
N LEU A 9 11.48 32.38 21.48
CA LEU A 9 12.39 33.35 22.09
C LEU A 9 13.84 33.24 21.62
N ILE A 10 14.15 32.29 20.72
CA ILE A 10 15.50 32.13 20.21
C ILE A 10 15.64 32.90 18.89
N GLU A 11 16.49 33.91 18.86
CA GLU A 11 16.85 34.61 17.62
C GLU A 11 17.84 33.80 16.82
N LYS A 12 18.94 33.38 17.41
CA LYS A 12 19.95 32.49 16.83
C LYS A 12 20.60 31.69 17.93
N LEU A 13 20.68 30.37 17.67
CA LEU A 13 21.39 29.41 18.49
C LEU A 13 22.19 28.50 17.58
N ASP A 14 23.46 28.29 17.93
CA ASP A 14 24.31 27.28 17.30
C ASP A 14 25.07 26.57 18.41
N ILE A 15 24.79 25.30 18.64
CA ILE A 15 25.34 24.55 19.75
C ILE A 15 25.73 23.13 19.37
N SER A 16 26.93 22.73 19.76
CA SER A 16 27.39 21.36 19.66
C SER A 16 27.31 20.68 21.02
N PHE A 17 26.63 19.54 21.05
CA PHE A 17 26.55 18.70 22.24
C PHE A 17 27.68 17.67 22.23
N SER A 18 28.28 17.44 23.38
CA SER A 18 29.33 16.43 23.55
C SER A 18 28.74 15.01 23.46
N SER A 19 29.54 14.04 23.05
CA SER A 19 29.23 12.63 23.23
C SER A 19 29.14 12.29 24.73
N GLY A 20 28.51 11.18 25.05
CA GLY A 20 28.31 10.77 26.43
C GLY A 20 27.11 11.47 27.10
N PHE A 21 27.13 11.57 28.43
CA PHE A 21 26.03 12.14 29.20
C PHE A 21 26.17 13.66 29.39
N SER A 22 25.32 14.43 28.75
CA SER A 22 25.24 15.89 28.86
C SER A 22 24.00 16.32 29.65
N VAL A 23 24.10 17.45 30.35
CA VAL A 23 22.98 18.00 31.14
C VAL A 23 22.66 19.42 30.68
N ILE A 24 21.37 19.75 30.69
CA ILE A 24 20.85 21.08 30.43
C ILE A 24 20.11 21.57 31.69
N THR A 25 20.56 22.66 32.27
CA THR A 25 19.89 23.34 33.39
C THR A 25 19.39 24.73 32.97
N GLY A 26 18.62 25.37 33.83
CA GLY A 26 18.12 26.73 33.64
C GLY A 26 16.76 26.91 34.26
N GLU A 27 16.31 28.16 34.38
CA GLU A 27 15.02 28.49 34.96
C GLU A 27 13.84 27.93 34.18
N THR A 28 12.77 27.58 34.88
CA THR A 28 11.50 27.18 34.26
C THR A 28 10.97 28.29 33.34
N GLY A 29 10.65 27.94 32.11
CA GLY A 29 10.24 28.92 31.09
C GLY A 29 11.39 29.66 30.38
N ALA A 30 12.67 29.38 30.71
CA ALA A 30 13.82 30.04 30.08
C ALA A 30 14.17 29.53 28.68
N GLY A 31 13.44 28.54 28.15
CA GLY A 31 13.69 28.05 26.81
C GLY A 31 13.98 26.55 26.69
N LYS A 32 13.98 25.79 27.82
CA LYS A 32 14.15 24.33 27.79
C LYS A 32 13.11 23.67 26.89
N SER A 33 11.83 23.98 27.07
CA SER A 33 10.73 23.49 26.23
C SER A 33 10.78 24.00 24.79
N ILE A 34 11.47 25.13 24.53
CA ILE A 34 11.65 25.68 23.19
C ILE A 34 12.62 24.79 22.40
N ILE A 35 13.71 24.32 23.04
CA ILE A 35 14.66 23.39 22.41
C ILE A 35 13.97 22.09 22.03
N LEU A 36 13.13 21.53 22.93
CA LEU A 36 12.37 20.32 22.65
C LEU A 36 11.34 20.51 21.54
N GLY A 37 10.67 21.67 21.53
CA GLY A 37 9.77 22.02 20.44
C GLY A 37 10.49 22.11 19.09
N ALA A 38 11.71 22.65 19.07
CA ALA A 38 12.55 22.69 17.86
C ALA A 38 12.93 21.27 17.41
N ILE A 39 13.38 20.40 18.32
CA ILE A 39 13.66 18.98 18.03
C ILE A 39 12.38 18.27 17.53
N GLY A 40 11.23 18.54 18.14
CA GLY A 40 9.95 17.98 17.69
C GLY A 40 9.61 18.32 16.24
N LEU A 41 9.99 19.50 15.74
CA LEU A 41 9.82 19.87 14.33
C LEU A 41 10.72 19.03 13.41
N LEU A 42 11.92 18.68 13.82
CA LEU A 42 12.80 17.75 13.09
C LEU A 42 12.26 16.32 13.12
N LEU A 43 11.53 15.95 14.18
CA LEU A 43 10.82 14.67 14.28
C LEU A 43 9.45 14.64 13.54
N GLY A 44 9.22 15.60 12.63
CA GLY A 44 8.03 15.63 11.79
C GLY A 44 6.77 16.16 12.44
N GLN A 45 6.84 16.76 13.63
CA GLN A 45 5.67 17.36 14.26
C GLN A 45 5.11 18.52 13.43
N ARG A 46 3.81 18.78 13.59
CA ARG A 46 3.14 19.88 12.90
C ARG A 46 3.72 21.21 13.34
N ALA A 47 4.11 22.04 12.39
CA ALA A 47 4.61 23.39 12.67
C ALA A 47 3.45 24.33 13.06
N ASP A 48 3.60 25.06 14.18
CA ASP A 48 2.73 26.19 14.52
C ASP A 48 3.42 27.48 14.08
N VAL A 49 2.75 28.25 13.23
CA VAL A 49 3.24 29.57 12.79
C VAL A 49 3.47 30.54 13.95
N LYS A 50 2.72 30.37 15.07
CA LYS A 50 2.89 31.16 16.26
C LYS A 50 4.25 30.94 16.95
N ALA A 51 4.92 29.83 16.66
CA ALA A 51 6.25 29.57 17.19
C ALA A 51 7.37 30.30 16.40
N ILE A 52 7.06 30.97 15.29
CA ILE A 52 8.02 31.85 14.61
C ILE A 52 8.16 33.14 15.41
N ARG A 53 9.40 33.60 15.59
CA ARG A 53 9.69 34.87 16.29
C ARG A 53 8.95 36.02 15.63
N VAL A 54 8.39 36.89 16.44
CA VAL A 54 7.67 38.09 15.98
C VAL A 54 8.58 38.96 15.11
N GLY A 55 8.08 39.34 13.94
CA GLY A 55 8.83 40.12 12.95
C GLY A 55 9.73 39.31 12.00
N ALA A 56 9.90 38.03 12.22
CA ALA A 56 10.67 37.18 11.33
C ALA A 56 9.79 36.58 10.19
N SER A 57 10.34 36.52 8.98
CA SER A 57 9.65 35.96 7.81
C SER A 57 9.67 34.43 7.79
N LYS A 58 10.67 33.81 8.40
CA LYS A 58 10.83 32.36 8.53
C LYS A 58 11.62 31.96 9.76
N CYS A 59 11.39 30.74 10.26
CA CYS A 59 12.29 30.08 11.18
C CYS A 59 13.01 28.91 10.49
N ILE A 60 14.22 28.60 10.96
CA ILE A 60 15.06 27.49 10.49
C ILE A 60 15.49 26.70 11.71
N ILE A 61 15.34 25.38 11.63
CA ILE A 61 15.88 24.44 12.61
C ILE A 61 16.66 23.40 11.85
N GLU A 62 17.91 23.17 12.25
CA GLU A 62 18.83 22.22 11.65
C GLU A 62 19.53 21.43 12.75
N ALA A 63 19.62 20.10 12.56
CA ALA A 63 20.44 19.26 13.42
C ALA A 63 21.36 18.39 12.56
N ARG A 64 22.59 18.20 13.03
CA ARG A 64 23.62 17.39 12.39
C ARG A 64 23.98 16.22 13.28
N PHE A 65 24.03 15.03 12.66
CA PHE A 65 24.29 13.76 13.32
C PHE A 65 25.43 13.06 12.61
N ASP A 66 26.37 12.53 13.36
CA ASP A 66 27.31 11.55 12.88
C ASP A 66 26.60 10.19 12.86
N ILE A 67 26.40 9.64 11.67
CA ILE A 67 25.70 8.36 11.45
C ILE A 67 26.62 7.26 10.93
N SER A 68 27.94 7.50 10.88
CA SER A 68 28.93 6.57 10.33
C SER A 68 28.90 5.17 10.96
N ALA A 69 28.59 5.08 12.27
CA ALA A 69 28.56 3.83 13.03
C ALA A 69 27.19 3.11 13.08
N TYR A 70 26.15 3.68 12.43
CA TYR A 70 24.75 3.24 12.67
C TYR A 70 24.15 2.41 11.54
N GLY A 71 24.84 2.26 10.39
CA GLY A 71 24.40 1.37 9.30
C GLY A 71 23.11 1.84 8.61
N MET A 72 22.94 3.14 8.44
CA MET A 72 21.70 3.75 7.92
C MET A 72 21.62 3.80 6.39
N GLN A 73 22.63 3.32 5.65
CA GLN A 73 22.66 3.29 4.19
C GLN A 73 21.36 2.76 3.56
N PRO A 74 20.75 1.63 4.04
CA PRO A 74 19.53 1.11 3.43
C PRO A 74 18.37 2.11 3.44
N PHE A 75 18.22 2.91 4.50
CA PHE A 75 17.17 3.93 4.55
C PHE A 75 17.32 4.97 3.46
N PHE A 76 18.55 5.42 3.20
CA PHE A 76 18.83 6.43 2.17
C PHE A 76 18.62 5.86 0.77
N GLU A 77 19.02 4.60 0.52
CA GLU A 77 18.79 3.90 -0.75
C GLU A 77 17.30 3.70 -1.04
N GLU A 78 16.52 3.23 -0.06
CA GLU A 78 15.08 3.00 -0.18
C GLU A 78 14.29 4.29 -0.44
N ASN A 79 14.78 5.42 0.08
CA ASN A 79 14.13 6.72 -0.05
C ASN A 79 14.70 7.60 -1.17
N GLU A 80 15.62 7.08 -1.99
CA GLU A 80 16.30 7.82 -3.06
C GLU A 80 17.00 9.10 -2.57
N LEU A 81 17.61 9.03 -1.36
CA LEU A 81 18.34 10.12 -0.72
C LEU A 81 19.86 9.87 -0.77
N GLU A 82 20.65 10.94 -0.79
CA GLU A 82 22.10 10.85 -0.73
C GLU A 82 22.56 10.55 0.71
N TYR A 83 23.38 9.49 0.89
CA TYR A 83 23.95 9.13 2.18
C TYR A 83 25.26 9.89 2.42
N GLU A 84 25.34 10.54 3.55
CA GLU A 84 26.56 11.15 4.07
C GLU A 84 26.78 10.72 5.51
N GLU A 85 28.06 10.57 5.95
CA GLU A 85 28.40 10.20 7.33
C GLU A 85 27.93 11.26 8.35
N GLU A 86 27.93 12.54 7.96
CA GLU A 86 27.28 13.63 8.68
C GLU A 86 25.90 13.90 8.08
N CYS A 87 24.86 13.37 8.71
CA CYS A 87 23.48 13.57 8.27
C CYS A 87 22.91 14.88 8.79
N ILE A 88 22.33 15.68 7.90
CA ILE A 88 21.71 16.97 8.21
C ILE A 88 20.19 16.87 8.07
N LEU A 89 19.46 17.09 9.18
CA LEU A 89 18.01 17.31 9.17
C LEU A 89 17.72 18.80 9.28
N ARG A 90 17.04 19.38 8.28
CA ARG A 90 16.66 20.80 8.29
C ARG A 90 15.18 21.00 8.05
N ARG A 91 14.57 21.82 8.90
CA ARG A 91 13.18 22.24 8.80
C ARG A 91 13.09 23.75 8.66
N GLU A 92 12.38 24.21 7.63
CA GLU A 92 12.07 25.63 7.42
C GLU A 92 10.56 25.85 7.51
N VAL A 93 10.14 26.83 8.30
CA VAL A 93 8.73 27.23 8.42
C VAL A 93 8.64 28.73 8.17
N SER A 94 7.82 29.14 7.20
CA SER A 94 7.59 30.54 6.88
C SER A 94 6.36 31.11 7.61
N ALA A 95 6.34 32.42 7.82
CA ALA A 95 5.22 33.14 8.38
C ALA A 95 3.91 32.97 7.58
N SER A 96 4.00 32.61 6.28
CA SER A 96 2.86 32.26 5.43
C SER A 96 2.30 30.86 5.66
N GLY A 97 2.84 30.10 6.62
CA GLY A 97 2.41 28.73 6.92
C GLY A 97 3.02 27.65 6.02
N LYS A 98 3.86 28.00 5.08
CA LYS A 98 4.59 27.00 4.26
C LYS A 98 5.71 26.38 5.09
N SER A 99 5.79 25.06 5.07
CA SER A 99 6.80 24.28 5.76
C SER A 99 7.54 23.36 4.78
N ARG A 100 8.88 23.34 4.87
CA ARG A 100 9.76 22.53 4.04
C ARG A 100 10.69 21.71 4.92
N ALA A 101 10.94 20.48 4.50
CA ALA A 101 11.88 19.57 5.16
C ALA A 101 13.01 19.23 4.17
N PHE A 102 14.22 19.06 4.72
CA PHE A 102 15.41 18.69 3.94
C PHE A 102 16.23 17.65 4.72
N ILE A 103 16.76 16.68 3.99
CA ILE A 103 17.72 15.70 4.46
C ILE A 103 18.95 15.82 3.56
N ASN A 104 20.11 16.09 4.12
CA ASN A 104 21.38 16.34 3.37
C ASN A 104 21.16 17.33 2.21
N ASP A 105 20.52 18.48 2.50
CA ASP A 105 20.12 19.53 1.54
C ASP A 105 19.12 19.10 0.45
N THR A 106 18.77 17.83 0.36
CA THR A 106 17.72 17.33 -0.54
C THR A 106 16.32 17.58 0.05
N PRO A 107 15.37 18.16 -0.71
CA PRO A 107 13.99 18.30 -0.25
C PRO A 107 13.38 16.93 0.06
N ALA A 108 12.85 16.77 1.26
CA ALA A 108 12.26 15.52 1.73
C ALA A 108 10.80 15.71 2.18
N SER A 109 10.03 14.64 2.17
CA SER A 109 8.69 14.62 2.74
C SER A 109 8.75 14.64 4.28
N LEU A 110 7.65 15.06 4.92
CA LEU A 110 7.54 14.98 6.38
C LEU A 110 7.57 13.54 6.91
N VAL A 111 7.13 12.59 6.11
CA VAL A 111 7.15 11.17 6.46
C VAL A 111 8.59 10.67 6.52
N GLN A 112 9.37 10.89 5.48
CA GLN A 112 10.80 10.55 5.44
C GLN A 112 11.59 11.22 6.57
N MET A 113 11.34 12.53 6.81
CA MET A 113 12.00 13.26 7.91
C MET A 113 11.64 12.65 9.28
N LYS A 114 10.39 12.26 9.49
CA LYS A 114 9.94 11.62 10.72
C LYS A 114 10.59 10.25 10.91
N GLU A 115 10.56 9.41 9.89
CA GLU A 115 11.14 8.05 9.92
C GLU A 115 12.63 8.07 10.22
N LEU A 116 13.38 8.96 9.57
CA LEU A 116 14.79 9.13 9.85
C LEU A 116 15.02 9.75 11.23
N GLY A 117 14.25 10.77 11.58
CA GLY A 117 14.33 11.44 12.88
C GLY A 117 14.11 10.48 14.06
N GLU A 118 13.14 9.57 13.96
CA GLU A 118 12.87 8.55 14.98
C GLU A 118 14.01 7.52 15.10
N GLN A 119 14.83 7.34 14.07
CA GLN A 119 16.05 6.51 14.13
C GLN A 119 17.26 7.27 14.71
N LEU A 120 17.24 8.61 14.71
CA LEU A 120 18.35 9.46 15.16
C LEU A 120 18.18 9.99 16.57
N ILE A 121 16.95 10.34 16.95
CA ILE A 121 16.65 10.97 18.25
C ILE A 121 15.46 10.30 18.91
N ASP A 122 15.66 9.85 20.13
CA ASP A 122 14.57 9.44 21.03
C ASP A 122 14.38 10.50 22.12
N VAL A 123 13.24 11.20 22.12
CA VAL A 123 12.92 12.22 23.12
C VAL A 123 11.95 11.63 24.13
N HIS A 124 12.31 11.63 25.39
CA HIS A 124 11.43 11.23 26.49
C HIS A 124 11.00 12.43 27.34
N SER A 125 9.71 12.74 27.33
CA SER A 125 9.11 13.83 28.12
C SER A 125 7.89 13.32 28.90
N GLN A 126 7.43 14.09 29.89
CA GLN A 126 6.23 13.77 30.68
C GLN A 126 4.98 13.49 29.81
N HIS A 127 4.88 14.07 28.62
CA HIS A 127 3.75 13.88 27.70
C HIS A 127 3.89 12.63 26.83
N GLN A 128 5.06 12.00 26.78
CA GLN A 128 5.30 10.77 26.00
C GLN A 128 5.04 9.45 26.74
N ASN A 129 4.55 9.49 27.97
CA ASN A 129 4.01 8.31 28.66
C ASN A 129 2.93 7.57 27.83
N LEU A 130 2.37 8.26 26.82
CA LEU A 130 1.47 7.70 25.80
C LEU A 130 2.13 6.64 24.91
N LEU A 131 3.47 6.57 24.80
CA LEU A 131 4.16 5.54 24.03
C LEU A 131 4.00 4.16 24.67
N LEU A 132 3.99 4.09 26.01
CA LEU A 132 3.71 2.85 26.74
C LEU A 132 2.31 2.29 26.44
N ASN A 133 1.38 3.15 26.03
CA ASN A 133 0.02 2.77 25.65
C ASN A 133 -0.07 2.24 24.24
N LYS A 134 0.94 2.47 23.40
CA LYS A 134 0.95 1.92 22.05
C LYS A 134 1.30 0.43 22.11
N GLU A 135 0.35 -0.39 21.73
CA GLU A 135 0.48 -1.86 21.70
C GLU A 135 1.76 -2.32 20.99
N GLY A 136 2.15 -1.63 19.90
CA GLY A 136 3.38 -1.95 19.17
C GLY A 136 4.67 -1.65 19.93
N PHE A 137 4.69 -0.68 20.88
CA PHE A 137 5.91 -0.34 21.61
C PHE A 137 6.39 -1.46 22.54
N GLN A 138 5.48 -2.01 23.34
CA GLN A 138 5.83 -3.06 24.32
C GLN A 138 6.26 -4.35 23.62
N LEU A 139 5.62 -4.68 22.49
CA LEU A 139 5.99 -5.81 21.64
C LEU A 139 7.38 -5.60 21.03
N ASN A 140 7.67 -4.40 20.53
CA ASN A 140 8.97 -4.04 19.96
C ASN A 140 10.10 -4.14 21.00
N VAL A 141 9.84 -3.74 22.25
CA VAL A 141 10.80 -3.92 23.36
C VAL A 141 11.21 -5.37 23.51
N LEU A 142 10.25 -6.31 23.47
CA LEU A 142 10.56 -7.74 23.55
C LEU A 142 11.29 -8.23 22.31
N ASP A 143 10.93 -7.78 21.12
CA ASP A 143 11.59 -8.19 19.87
C ASP A 143 13.05 -7.74 19.84
N ILE A 144 13.33 -6.52 20.28
CA ILE A 144 14.70 -6.00 20.42
C ILE A 144 15.51 -6.84 21.42
N LEU A 145 14.96 -7.09 22.61
CA LEU A 145 15.69 -7.82 23.67
C LEU A 145 15.81 -9.32 23.41
N SER A 146 14.99 -9.87 22.54
CA SER A 146 15.08 -11.26 22.09
C SER A 146 15.92 -11.44 20.83
N HIS A 147 16.44 -10.37 20.24
CA HIS A 147 17.17 -10.38 18.96
C HIS A 147 16.39 -11.10 17.84
N ASN A 148 15.11 -10.78 17.72
CA ASN A 148 14.16 -11.45 16.82
C ASN A 148 14.14 -10.90 15.40
N GLU A 149 15.03 -10.03 15.02
CA GLU A 149 14.99 -9.28 13.75
C GLU A 149 14.87 -10.21 12.54
N GLU A 150 15.71 -11.25 12.46
CA GLU A 150 15.64 -12.22 11.36
C GLU A 150 14.34 -13.02 11.36
N ALA A 151 13.89 -13.47 12.55
CA ALA A 151 12.66 -14.24 12.68
C ALA A 151 11.43 -13.40 12.36
N LEU A 152 11.45 -12.12 12.73
CA LEU A 152 10.38 -11.16 12.43
C LEU A 152 10.34 -10.84 10.92
N SER A 153 11.48 -10.60 10.29
CA SER A 153 11.58 -10.39 8.84
C SER A 153 11.07 -11.60 8.06
N ALA A 154 11.49 -12.81 8.44
CA ALA A 154 11.00 -14.05 7.82
C ALA A 154 9.48 -14.21 7.99
N TYR A 155 8.95 -13.88 9.18
CA TYR A 155 7.51 -13.87 9.43
C TYR A 155 6.78 -12.87 8.54
N GLN A 156 7.25 -11.63 8.46
CA GLN A 156 6.64 -10.55 7.67
C GLN A 156 6.57 -10.88 6.19
N HIS A 157 7.62 -11.50 5.65
CA HIS A 157 7.63 -11.96 4.26
C HIS A 157 6.54 -13.01 4.00
N ILE A 158 6.41 -14.02 4.88
CA ILE A 158 5.40 -15.07 4.75
C ILE A 158 3.98 -14.50 4.97
N PHE A 159 3.83 -13.59 5.93
CA PHE A 159 2.57 -12.91 6.21
C PHE A 159 2.11 -12.05 5.03
N GLY A 160 3.01 -11.30 4.39
CA GLY A 160 2.74 -10.54 3.18
C GLY A 160 2.24 -11.43 2.04
N ALA A 161 2.94 -12.56 1.80
CA ALA A 161 2.53 -13.54 0.79
C ALA A 161 1.15 -14.16 1.07
N TRP A 162 0.84 -14.44 2.35
CA TRP A 162 -0.48 -14.95 2.75
C TRP A 162 -1.57 -13.89 2.54
N LYS A 163 -1.34 -12.64 2.94
CA LYS A 163 -2.30 -11.54 2.74
C LYS A 163 -2.59 -11.27 1.26
N GLN A 164 -1.56 -11.33 0.42
CA GLN A 164 -1.76 -11.20 -1.03
C GLN A 164 -2.60 -12.35 -1.58
N ALA A 165 -2.28 -13.61 -1.21
CA ALA A 165 -3.06 -14.76 -1.63
C ALA A 165 -4.52 -14.70 -1.15
N GLN A 166 -4.77 -14.17 0.05
CA GLN A 166 -6.12 -13.95 0.57
C GLN A 166 -6.89 -12.92 -0.26
N GLN A 167 -6.25 -11.78 -0.60
CA GLN A 167 -6.86 -10.75 -1.46
C GLN A 167 -7.18 -11.27 -2.86
N ASP A 168 -6.23 -12.03 -3.45
CA ASP A 168 -6.41 -12.63 -4.77
C ASP A 168 -7.58 -13.62 -4.76
N LEU A 169 -7.71 -14.44 -3.70
CA LEU A 169 -8.83 -15.37 -3.50
C LEU A 169 -10.17 -14.63 -3.36
N GLU A 170 -10.23 -13.60 -2.51
CA GLU A 170 -11.45 -12.80 -2.32
C GLU A 170 -11.90 -12.13 -3.63
N ALA A 171 -10.95 -11.58 -4.39
CA ALA A 171 -11.23 -10.95 -5.69
C ALA A 171 -11.74 -11.97 -6.72
N LEU A 172 -11.12 -13.17 -6.77
CA LEU A 172 -11.53 -14.23 -7.70
C LEU A 172 -12.92 -14.80 -7.33
N VAL A 173 -13.18 -15.03 -6.05
CA VAL A 173 -14.50 -15.51 -5.56
C VAL A 173 -15.58 -14.47 -5.84
N ALA A 174 -15.32 -13.19 -5.63
CA ALA A 174 -16.28 -12.13 -5.93
C ALA A 174 -16.62 -12.08 -7.43
N ARG A 175 -15.62 -12.24 -8.30
CA ARG A 175 -15.80 -12.30 -9.75
C ARG A 175 -16.56 -13.56 -10.16
N ALA A 176 -16.16 -14.73 -9.65
CA ALA A 176 -16.83 -15.99 -9.96
C ALA A 176 -18.31 -16.01 -9.51
N ASN A 177 -18.64 -15.39 -8.37
CA ASN A 177 -20.02 -15.25 -7.92
C ASN A 177 -20.86 -14.37 -8.86
N GLN A 178 -20.26 -13.32 -9.44
CA GLN A 178 -20.93 -12.48 -10.44
C GLN A 178 -21.15 -13.26 -11.75
N ASP A 179 -20.13 -13.97 -12.23
CA ASP A 179 -20.20 -14.79 -13.42
C ASP A 179 -21.20 -15.97 -13.25
N LYS A 180 -21.31 -16.52 -12.05
CA LYS A 180 -22.22 -17.62 -11.71
C LYS A 180 -23.70 -17.20 -11.68
N SER A 181 -23.99 -15.92 -11.42
CA SER A 181 -25.36 -15.40 -11.51
C SER A 181 -25.90 -15.41 -12.95
N ASP A 182 -25.03 -15.37 -13.93
CA ASP A 182 -25.37 -15.36 -15.34
C ASP A 182 -25.24 -16.76 -15.99
N GLU A 183 -24.67 -17.76 -15.28
CA GLU A 183 -24.38 -19.11 -15.80
C GLU A 183 -25.63 -19.80 -16.34
N ASP A 184 -26.72 -19.83 -15.55
CA ASP A 184 -27.97 -20.48 -15.95
C ASP A 184 -28.57 -19.83 -17.19
N TYR A 185 -28.48 -18.51 -17.28
CA TYR A 185 -28.94 -17.77 -18.46
C TYR A 185 -28.09 -18.09 -19.69
N ILE A 186 -26.75 -18.04 -19.57
CA ILE A 186 -25.83 -18.33 -20.66
C ILE A 186 -26.00 -19.77 -21.14
N ARG A 187 -26.12 -20.71 -20.21
CA ARG A 187 -26.36 -22.12 -20.51
C ARG A 187 -27.65 -22.33 -21.30
N PHE A 188 -28.74 -21.73 -20.86
CA PHE A 188 -30.02 -21.79 -21.55
C PHE A 188 -29.96 -21.20 -22.96
N GLN A 189 -29.25 -20.07 -23.13
CA GLN A 189 -29.10 -19.45 -24.45
C GLN A 189 -28.24 -20.33 -25.38
N LEU A 190 -27.17 -20.92 -24.85
CA LEU A 190 -26.30 -21.83 -25.61
C LEU A 190 -27.08 -23.06 -26.08
N GLU A 191 -27.78 -23.75 -25.17
CA GLU A 191 -28.60 -24.92 -25.50
C GLU A 191 -29.61 -24.62 -26.61
N GLN A 192 -30.28 -23.48 -26.57
CA GLN A 192 -31.22 -23.09 -27.64
C GLN A 192 -30.53 -22.89 -29.01
N LEU A 193 -29.37 -22.28 -29.02
CA LEU A 193 -28.63 -22.05 -30.26
C LEU A 193 -28.05 -23.38 -30.83
N GLU A 194 -27.58 -24.29 -29.95
CA GLU A 194 -27.10 -25.61 -30.34
C GLU A 194 -28.24 -26.51 -30.87
N GLU A 195 -29.41 -26.51 -30.18
CA GLU A 195 -30.59 -27.26 -30.64
C GLU A 195 -31.12 -26.78 -31.99
N ALA A 196 -30.89 -25.52 -32.32
CA ALA A 196 -31.30 -24.97 -33.59
C ALA A 196 -30.49 -25.50 -34.79
N HIS A 197 -29.32 -26.13 -34.58
CA HIS A 197 -28.46 -26.72 -35.61
C HIS A 197 -28.27 -25.83 -36.83
N LEU A 198 -27.88 -24.56 -36.57
CA LEU A 198 -27.71 -23.56 -37.63
C LEU A 198 -26.49 -23.84 -38.48
N SER A 199 -26.59 -23.56 -39.78
CA SER A 199 -25.51 -23.69 -40.77
C SER A 199 -25.23 -22.35 -41.45
N ALA A 200 -23.94 -22.10 -41.76
CA ALA A 200 -23.56 -20.88 -42.46
C ALA A 200 -24.15 -20.87 -43.89
N GLY A 201 -24.82 -19.76 -44.26
CA GLY A 201 -25.45 -19.61 -45.59
C GLY A 201 -26.86 -20.22 -45.69
N GLU A 202 -27.33 -20.92 -44.66
CA GLU A 202 -28.63 -21.59 -44.66
C GLU A 202 -29.79 -20.62 -44.87
N GLN A 203 -29.73 -19.45 -44.30
CA GLN A 203 -30.81 -18.48 -44.43
C GLN A 203 -30.98 -18.00 -45.85
N GLU A 204 -29.89 -17.65 -46.52
CA GLU A 204 -29.89 -17.15 -47.88
C GLU A 204 -30.38 -18.22 -48.85
N GLU A 205 -30.00 -19.46 -48.65
CA GLU A 205 -30.45 -20.60 -49.44
C GLU A 205 -31.95 -20.84 -49.25
N LEU A 206 -32.45 -20.83 -48.02
CA LEU A 206 -33.87 -21.03 -47.73
C LEU A 206 -34.72 -19.85 -48.18
N GLU A 207 -34.25 -18.62 -48.09
CA GLU A 207 -34.94 -17.45 -48.64
C GLU A 207 -35.11 -17.54 -50.16
N GLN A 208 -34.06 -17.97 -50.84
CA GLN A 208 -34.10 -18.17 -52.29
C GLN A 208 -35.03 -19.36 -52.67
N GLU A 209 -34.99 -20.47 -51.91
CA GLU A 209 -35.89 -21.58 -52.10
C GLU A 209 -37.36 -21.19 -51.88
N ALA A 210 -37.64 -20.47 -50.79
CA ALA A 210 -38.98 -19.97 -50.48
C ALA A 210 -39.54 -19.05 -51.55
N ASP A 211 -38.71 -18.14 -52.06
CA ASP A 211 -39.11 -17.20 -53.16
C ASP A 211 -39.43 -18.01 -54.45
N THR A 212 -38.59 -19.00 -54.80
CA THR A 212 -38.82 -19.86 -55.93
C THR A 212 -40.10 -20.69 -55.79
N LEU A 213 -40.33 -21.33 -54.63
CA LEU A 213 -41.51 -22.15 -54.36
C LEU A 213 -42.81 -21.30 -54.31
N SER A 214 -42.75 -20.10 -53.73
CA SER A 214 -43.93 -19.20 -53.67
C SER A 214 -44.37 -18.70 -55.03
N HIS A 215 -43.47 -18.53 -56.00
CA HIS A 215 -43.75 -18.08 -57.34
C HIS A 215 -43.76 -19.23 -58.38
N ALA A 216 -43.69 -20.50 -57.93
CA ALA A 216 -43.54 -21.66 -58.80
C ALA A 216 -44.59 -21.72 -59.95
N GLU A 217 -45.86 -21.43 -59.65
CA GLU A 217 -46.92 -21.37 -60.68
C GLU A 217 -46.68 -20.28 -61.74
N GLU A 218 -46.27 -19.06 -61.30
CA GLU A 218 -46.02 -17.94 -62.18
C GLU A 218 -44.78 -18.19 -63.05
N ILE A 219 -43.70 -18.70 -62.45
CA ILE A 219 -42.47 -19.05 -63.16
C ILE A 219 -42.73 -20.14 -64.18
N LYS A 220 -43.44 -21.22 -63.80
CA LYS A 220 -43.79 -22.33 -64.71
C LYS A 220 -44.64 -21.89 -65.88
N ALA A 221 -45.68 -21.05 -65.59
CA ALA A 221 -46.53 -20.48 -66.63
C ALA A 221 -45.72 -19.56 -67.57
N GLY A 222 -44.75 -18.81 -67.04
CA GLY A 222 -43.86 -17.96 -67.82
C GLY A 222 -42.94 -18.77 -68.73
N LEU A 223 -42.26 -19.78 -68.20
CA LEU A 223 -41.38 -20.68 -68.96
C LEU A 223 -42.13 -21.45 -70.01
N TYR A 224 -43.31 -21.99 -69.66
CA TYR A 224 -44.20 -22.63 -70.63
C TYR A 224 -44.54 -21.72 -71.80
N ARG A 225 -44.91 -20.46 -71.53
CA ARG A 225 -45.26 -19.48 -72.58
C ARG A 225 -44.04 -19.18 -73.48
N VAL A 226 -42.87 -19.05 -72.93
CA VAL A 226 -41.61 -18.85 -73.69
C VAL A 226 -41.34 -20.11 -74.57
N GLY A 227 -41.41 -21.30 -73.95
CA GLY A 227 -41.22 -22.59 -74.63
C GLY A 227 -42.19 -22.74 -75.85
N GLN A 228 -43.47 -22.47 -75.62
CA GLN A 228 -44.48 -22.51 -76.68
C GLN A 228 -44.19 -21.48 -77.81
N THR A 229 -43.70 -20.29 -77.47
CA THR A 229 -43.35 -19.27 -78.49
C THR A 229 -42.13 -19.71 -79.32
N LEU A 230 -41.19 -20.38 -78.73
CA LEU A 230 -39.98 -20.82 -79.39
C LEU A 230 -40.22 -22.08 -80.23
N TYR A 231 -40.99 -23.10 -79.75
CA TYR A 231 -41.10 -24.45 -80.32
C TYR A 231 -42.54 -24.87 -80.68
N SER A 232 -43.45 -24.01 -81.01
CA SER A 232 -44.78 -24.43 -81.44
C SER A 232 -44.70 -25.10 -82.85
N ASP A 233 -45.40 -26.26 -82.99
CA ASP A 233 -45.47 -26.99 -84.27
C ASP A 233 -46.16 -26.16 -85.39
N GLU A 234 -47.09 -25.29 -84.99
CA GLU A 234 -47.75 -24.42 -85.98
C GLU A 234 -47.35 -22.93 -85.66
N GLY A 235 -46.26 -22.47 -86.29
CA GLY A 235 -45.85 -21.10 -86.30
C GLY A 235 -44.87 -20.66 -85.17
N GLY A 236 -44.16 -21.59 -84.53
CA GLY A 236 -43.11 -21.29 -83.61
C GLY A 236 -41.90 -20.61 -84.26
N LEU A 237 -41.15 -19.80 -83.47
CA LEU A 237 -39.99 -19.06 -84.01
C LEU A 237 -38.94 -19.95 -84.64
N LEU A 238 -38.65 -21.13 -84.07
CA LEU A 238 -37.69 -22.12 -84.62
C LEU A 238 -38.16 -22.65 -85.94
N SER A 239 -39.43 -22.99 -86.10
CA SER A 239 -39.96 -23.50 -87.38
C SER A 239 -39.93 -22.40 -88.41
N GLY A 240 -40.36 -21.17 -88.12
CA GLY A 240 -40.29 -20.05 -89.01
C GLY A 240 -38.86 -19.68 -89.45
N LEU A 241 -37.92 -19.68 -88.52
CA LEU A 241 -36.49 -19.42 -88.78
C LEU A 241 -35.88 -20.51 -89.67
N LYS A 242 -36.25 -21.76 -89.45
CA LYS A 242 -35.80 -22.87 -90.27
C LYS A 242 -36.34 -22.80 -91.71
N GLU A 243 -37.58 -22.37 -91.88
CA GLU A 243 -38.17 -22.16 -93.21
C GLU A 243 -37.45 -21.02 -93.96
N CYS A 244 -37.19 -19.89 -93.26
CA CYS A 244 -36.41 -18.76 -93.76
C CYS A 244 -34.97 -19.21 -94.15
N LEU A 245 -34.30 -20.00 -93.30
CA LEU A 245 -32.97 -20.58 -93.58
C LEU A 245 -32.97 -21.43 -94.83
N ASN A 246 -33.93 -22.34 -94.96
CA ASN A 246 -34.07 -23.19 -96.15
C ASN A 246 -34.29 -22.35 -97.41
N THR A 247 -35.08 -21.28 -97.33
CA THR A 247 -35.28 -20.41 -98.46
C THR A 247 -33.97 -19.71 -98.85
N MET A 248 -33.22 -19.18 -97.91
CA MET A 248 -31.90 -18.55 -98.17
C MET A 248 -30.89 -19.48 -98.75
N LEU A 249 -30.82 -20.71 -98.26
CA LEU A 249 -29.96 -21.78 -98.82
C LEU A 249 -30.35 -22.13 -100.30
N GLY A 250 -31.66 -22.12 -100.61
CA GLY A 250 -32.10 -22.33 -101.96
C GLY A 250 -31.70 -21.19 -102.92
N LEU A 251 -31.72 -19.94 -102.43
CA LEU A 251 -31.33 -18.74 -103.19
C LEU A 251 -29.78 -18.65 -103.37
N GLN A 252 -28.98 -19.26 -102.60
CA GLN A 252 -27.51 -19.17 -102.62
C GLN A 252 -26.91 -19.56 -103.96
N ARG A 253 -27.58 -20.41 -104.70
CA ARG A 253 -27.12 -20.86 -106.09
C ARG A 253 -27.23 -19.75 -107.16
N VAL A 254 -28.14 -18.82 -106.98
CA VAL A 254 -28.38 -17.74 -107.95
C VAL A 254 -27.99 -16.36 -107.37
N TYR A 255 -27.85 -16.21 -106.08
CA TYR A 255 -27.49 -14.95 -105.38
C TYR A 255 -26.50 -15.23 -104.22
N PRO A 256 -25.17 -15.18 -104.47
CA PRO A 256 -24.14 -15.61 -103.49
C PRO A 256 -24.21 -14.93 -102.19
N VAL A 257 -24.65 -13.62 -102.12
CA VAL A 257 -24.82 -12.88 -100.87
C VAL A 257 -25.82 -13.55 -99.87
N ALA A 258 -26.75 -14.35 -100.43
CA ALA A 258 -27.72 -15.08 -99.63
C ALA A 258 -27.00 -16.15 -98.72
N GLY A 259 -25.79 -16.61 -99.11
CA GLY A 259 -24.99 -17.59 -98.35
C GLY A 259 -24.56 -17.00 -96.99
N GLU A 260 -24.04 -15.76 -96.94
CA GLU A 260 -23.64 -15.12 -95.71
C GLU A 260 -24.81 -14.92 -94.75
N LEU A 261 -26.00 -14.59 -95.33
CA LEU A 261 -27.22 -14.44 -94.49
C LEU A 261 -27.73 -15.80 -94.01
N ALA A 262 -27.60 -16.87 -94.82
CA ALA A 262 -27.95 -18.23 -94.41
C ALA A 262 -27.08 -18.72 -93.23
N GLU A 263 -25.76 -18.52 -93.28
CA GLU A 263 -24.84 -18.89 -92.20
C GLU A 263 -25.19 -18.17 -90.87
N ARG A 264 -25.55 -16.88 -90.94
CA ARG A 264 -25.98 -16.14 -89.80
C ARG A 264 -27.33 -16.62 -89.25
N MET A 265 -28.27 -16.98 -90.13
CA MET A 265 -29.57 -17.52 -89.68
C MET A 265 -29.39 -18.93 -89.10
N GLU A 266 -28.47 -19.74 -89.63
CA GLU A 266 -28.14 -21.08 -89.10
C GLU A 266 -27.58 -20.95 -87.67
N SER A 267 -26.62 -20.05 -87.44
CA SER A 267 -26.07 -19.79 -86.12
C SER A 267 -27.16 -19.37 -85.17
N THR A 268 -28.07 -18.45 -85.57
CA THR A 268 -29.20 -18.00 -84.74
C THR A 268 -30.17 -19.14 -84.42
N TYR A 269 -30.41 -20.03 -85.41
CA TYR A 269 -31.30 -21.19 -85.23
C TYR A 269 -30.72 -22.20 -84.21
N ILE A 270 -29.41 -22.48 -84.25
CA ILE A 270 -28.73 -23.34 -83.27
C ILE A 270 -28.85 -22.74 -81.89
N GLU A 271 -28.53 -21.46 -81.73
CA GLU A 271 -28.61 -20.74 -80.44
C GLU A 271 -30.05 -20.72 -79.86
N LEU A 272 -31.03 -20.39 -80.66
CA LEU A 272 -32.44 -20.38 -80.22
C LEU A 272 -32.93 -21.79 -79.86
N LYS A 273 -32.42 -22.84 -80.56
CA LYS A 273 -32.75 -24.21 -80.23
C LYS A 273 -32.18 -24.63 -78.89
N ASP A 274 -30.94 -24.24 -78.61
CA ASP A 274 -30.30 -24.45 -77.28
C ASP A 274 -31.06 -23.79 -76.19
N ILE A 275 -31.38 -22.50 -76.35
CA ILE A 275 -32.20 -21.72 -75.36
C ILE A 275 -33.55 -22.42 -75.12
N SER A 276 -34.21 -22.89 -76.20
CA SER A 276 -35.51 -23.61 -76.11
C SER A 276 -35.39 -24.91 -75.30
N GLN A 277 -34.32 -25.66 -75.44
CA GLN A 277 -34.07 -26.85 -74.63
C GLN A 277 -33.79 -26.55 -73.20
N GLU A 278 -32.98 -25.47 -72.91
CA GLU A 278 -32.70 -25.03 -71.60
C GLU A 278 -33.98 -24.51 -70.84
N VAL A 279 -34.84 -23.75 -71.51
CA VAL A 279 -36.12 -23.27 -70.96
C VAL A 279 -37.04 -24.49 -70.65
N SER A 280 -37.12 -25.50 -71.53
CA SER A 280 -37.91 -26.71 -71.22
C SER A 280 -37.35 -27.49 -70.05
N GLY A 281 -36.02 -27.63 -69.97
CA GLY A 281 -35.38 -28.28 -68.84
C GLY A 281 -35.67 -27.55 -67.51
N LYS A 282 -35.62 -26.24 -67.53
CA LYS A 282 -35.95 -25.43 -66.35
C LYS A 282 -37.43 -25.47 -65.97
N GLU A 283 -38.34 -25.58 -66.92
CA GLU A 283 -39.78 -25.77 -66.67
C GLU A 283 -40.07 -27.10 -65.96
N ASP A 284 -39.36 -28.19 -66.35
CA ASP A 284 -39.50 -29.52 -65.74
C ASP A 284 -38.89 -29.57 -64.31
N GLU A 285 -37.87 -28.77 -64.03
CA GLU A 285 -37.25 -28.67 -62.72
C GLU A 285 -38.15 -28.00 -61.66
N ILE A 286 -39.09 -27.18 -62.05
CA ILE A 286 -39.99 -26.46 -61.14
C ILE A 286 -41.17 -27.34 -60.74
N GLU A 287 -41.11 -27.81 -59.48
CA GLU A 287 -42.21 -28.56 -58.85
C GLU A 287 -43.04 -27.64 -57.95
N PHE A 288 -44.37 -27.72 -58.05
CA PHE A 288 -45.27 -27.09 -57.09
C PHE A 288 -45.38 -27.99 -55.87
N ASN A 289 -44.65 -27.62 -54.79
CA ASN A 289 -44.61 -28.39 -53.53
C ASN A 289 -44.95 -27.47 -52.33
N PRO A 290 -46.23 -27.36 -51.95
CA PRO A 290 -46.67 -26.52 -50.86
C PRO A 290 -46.16 -27.07 -49.50
N GLU A 291 -46.02 -28.38 -49.30
CA GLU A 291 -45.52 -28.97 -48.07
C GLU A 291 -44.08 -28.53 -47.81
N ARG A 292 -43.24 -28.55 -48.89
CA ARG A 292 -41.87 -28.08 -48.79
C ARG A 292 -41.76 -26.57 -48.51
N LEU A 293 -42.64 -25.78 -49.08
CA LEU A 293 -42.75 -24.33 -48.78
C LEU A 293 -43.06 -24.07 -47.29
N ASP A 294 -43.99 -24.85 -46.73
CA ASP A 294 -44.31 -24.74 -45.28
C ASP A 294 -43.11 -25.11 -44.43
N GLU A 295 -42.41 -26.19 -44.70
CA GLU A 295 -41.16 -26.58 -43.98
C GLU A 295 -40.07 -25.50 -44.04
N VAL A 296 -39.84 -24.93 -45.23
CA VAL A 296 -38.86 -23.85 -45.41
C VAL A 296 -39.27 -22.59 -44.59
N ASN A 297 -40.54 -22.22 -44.63
CA ASN A 297 -41.06 -21.11 -43.86
C ASN A 297 -40.99 -21.31 -42.35
N GLU A 298 -41.26 -22.52 -41.85
CA GLU A 298 -41.09 -22.84 -40.43
C GLU A 298 -39.61 -22.73 -40.01
N ARG A 299 -38.69 -23.20 -40.85
CA ARG A 299 -37.25 -23.10 -40.58
C ARG A 299 -36.77 -21.63 -40.62
N LEU A 300 -37.20 -20.82 -41.57
CA LEU A 300 -36.92 -19.40 -41.63
C LEU A 300 -37.48 -18.64 -40.43
N ASN A 301 -38.70 -18.99 -39.99
CA ASN A 301 -39.31 -18.41 -38.80
C ASN A 301 -38.52 -18.69 -37.53
N LEU A 302 -37.96 -19.91 -37.41
CA LEU A 302 -37.06 -20.24 -36.29
C LEU A 302 -35.80 -19.35 -36.31
N ILE A 303 -35.16 -19.22 -37.49
CA ILE A 303 -33.97 -18.39 -37.65
C ILE A 303 -34.27 -16.92 -37.30
N TYR A 304 -35.35 -16.33 -37.84
CA TYR A 304 -35.73 -14.97 -37.55
C TYR A 304 -36.10 -14.74 -36.09
N THR A 305 -36.74 -15.70 -35.45
CA THR A 305 -37.05 -15.65 -34.01
C THR A 305 -35.78 -15.60 -33.16
N LEU A 306 -34.78 -16.41 -33.50
CA LEU A 306 -33.50 -16.41 -32.83
C LEU A 306 -32.72 -15.12 -33.09
N GLN A 307 -32.73 -14.61 -34.32
CA GLN A 307 -32.11 -13.33 -34.67
C GLN A 307 -32.75 -12.16 -33.90
N GLN A 308 -34.07 -12.10 -33.86
CA GLN A 308 -34.80 -11.06 -33.11
C GLN A 308 -34.50 -11.14 -31.61
N LYS A 309 -34.51 -12.36 -31.05
CA LYS A 309 -34.23 -12.60 -29.62
C LYS A 309 -32.83 -12.14 -29.24
N HIS A 310 -31.85 -12.47 -30.07
CA HIS A 310 -30.45 -12.15 -29.82
C HIS A 310 -30.02 -10.81 -30.39
N ARG A 311 -30.92 -10.09 -31.10
CA ARG A 311 -30.67 -8.78 -31.72
C ARG A 311 -29.51 -8.82 -32.72
N VAL A 312 -29.44 -9.86 -33.50
CA VAL A 312 -28.47 -10.04 -34.59
C VAL A 312 -29.19 -10.13 -35.92
N SER A 313 -28.47 -9.99 -37.02
CA SER A 313 -29.07 -9.84 -38.36
C SER A 313 -28.76 -11.06 -39.27
N THR A 314 -27.80 -11.88 -38.91
CA THR A 314 -27.35 -13.00 -39.76
C THR A 314 -27.17 -14.28 -38.96
N VAL A 315 -27.23 -15.44 -39.66
CA VAL A 315 -26.92 -16.76 -39.06
C VAL A 315 -25.44 -16.81 -38.62
N GLY A 316 -24.53 -16.17 -39.35
CA GLY A 316 -23.12 -16.06 -38.98
C GLY A 316 -22.90 -15.39 -37.62
N GLU A 317 -23.69 -14.35 -37.32
CA GLU A 317 -23.66 -13.70 -36.01
C GLU A 317 -24.24 -14.60 -34.91
N LEU A 318 -25.28 -15.40 -35.18
CA LEU A 318 -25.80 -16.40 -34.23
C LEU A 318 -24.76 -17.47 -33.90
N LEU A 319 -24.02 -17.97 -34.90
CA LEU A 319 -22.94 -18.95 -34.72
C LEU A 319 -21.79 -18.35 -33.88
N ALA A 320 -21.38 -17.11 -34.18
CA ALA A 320 -20.36 -16.41 -33.37
C ALA A 320 -20.80 -16.23 -31.91
N LEU A 321 -22.10 -15.99 -31.69
CA LEU A 321 -22.67 -15.88 -30.35
C LEU A 321 -22.68 -17.23 -29.62
N THR A 322 -22.88 -18.33 -30.34
CA THR A 322 -22.76 -19.69 -29.81
C THR A 322 -21.36 -19.96 -29.28
N ASP A 323 -20.33 -19.61 -30.09
CA ASP A 323 -18.93 -19.75 -29.68
C ASP A 323 -18.59 -18.86 -28.46
N GLU A 324 -19.14 -17.65 -28.42
CA GLU A 324 -18.96 -16.74 -27.28
C GLU A 324 -19.56 -17.29 -25.98
N TYR A 325 -20.79 -17.83 -26.04
CA TYR A 325 -21.42 -18.43 -24.87
C TYR A 325 -20.71 -19.71 -24.40
N ALA A 326 -20.25 -20.53 -25.31
CA ALA A 326 -19.45 -21.73 -25.00
C ALA A 326 -18.13 -21.36 -24.31
N ALA A 327 -17.43 -20.32 -24.81
CA ALA A 327 -16.20 -19.81 -24.19
C ALA A 327 -16.45 -19.24 -22.78
N LYS A 328 -17.54 -18.51 -22.57
CA LYS A 328 -17.91 -17.98 -21.26
C LYS A 328 -18.20 -19.10 -20.25
N LEU A 329 -18.95 -20.13 -20.62
CA LEU A 329 -19.22 -21.30 -19.76
C LEU A 329 -17.95 -22.05 -19.39
N SER A 330 -17.03 -22.23 -20.35
CA SER A 330 -15.72 -22.86 -20.10
C SER A 330 -14.90 -22.05 -19.10
N ALA A 331 -14.91 -20.70 -19.21
CA ALA A 331 -14.21 -19.81 -18.30
C ALA A 331 -14.78 -19.88 -16.87
N ILE A 332 -16.10 -19.99 -16.70
CA ILE A 332 -16.74 -20.15 -15.38
C ILE A 332 -16.31 -21.46 -14.73
N THR A 333 -16.30 -22.57 -15.47
CA THR A 333 -15.87 -23.88 -14.95
C THR A 333 -14.41 -23.89 -14.52
N SER A 334 -13.51 -23.24 -15.30
CA SER A 334 -12.09 -23.14 -14.95
C SER A 334 -11.82 -22.25 -13.73
N SER A 335 -12.72 -21.31 -13.43
CA SER A 335 -12.61 -20.44 -12.25
C SER A 335 -12.77 -21.21 -10.94
N ASP A 336 -13.63 -22.24 -10.90
CA ASP A 336 -13.82 -23.07 -9.70
C ASP A 336 -12.54 -23.87 -9.37
N GLU A 337 -11.83 -24.40 -10.35
CA GLU A 337 -10.54 -25.07 -10.15
C GLU A 337 -9.48 -24.10 -9.60
N HIS A 338 -9.38 -22.90 -10.16
CA HIS A 338 -8.46 -21.87 -9.69
C HIS A 338 -8.78 -21.40 -8.25
N ILE A 339 -10.06 -21.32 -7.88
CA ILE A 339 -10.48 -21.00 -6.52
C ILE A 339 -9.99 -22.06 -5.55
N GLU A 340 -10.14 -23.33 -5.86
CA GLU A 340 -9.66 -24.43 -5.00
C GLU A 340 -8.13 -24.44 -4.88
N GLU A 341 -7.39 -24.18 -5.96
CA GLU A 341 -5.93 -24.04 -5.92
C GLU A 341 -5.49 -22.87 -5.04
N LEU A 342 -6.13 -21.69 -5.17
CA LEU A 342 -5.83 -20.52 -4.35
C LEU A 342 -6.21 -20.73 -2.88
N LYS A 343 -7.31 -21.42 -2.57
CA LYS A 343 -7.67 -21.81 -1.21
C LYS A 343 -6.58 -22.69 -0.59
N ALA A 344 -6.17 -23.74 -1.30
CA ALA A 344 -5.12 -24.64 -0.82
C ALA A 344 -3.78 -23.90 -0.59
N ARG A 345 -3.43 -22.96 -1.49
CA ARG A 345 -2.26 -22.10 -1.33
C ARG A 345 -2.38 -21.18 -0.12
N CYS A 346 -3.55 -20.55 0.07
CA CYS A 346 -3.85 -19.69 1.21
C CYS A 346 -3.71 -20.45 2.54
N ASP A 347 -4.27 -21.64 2.63
CA ASP A 347 -4.19 -22.50 3.80
C ASP A 347 -2.76 -22.96 4.09
N ALA A 348 -2.00 -23.30 3.06
CA ALA A 348 -0.59 -23.68 3.20
C ALA A 348 0.26 -22.50 3.72
N LEU A 349 0.03 -21.28 3.20
CA LEU A 349 0.70 -20.06 3.67
C LEU A 349 0.28 -19.71 5.09
N TYR A 350 -1.01 -19.82 5.44
CA TYR A 350 -1.50 -19.58 6.80
C TYR A 350 -0.88 -20.54 7.82
N ASN A 351 -0.71 -21.81 7.46
CA ASN A 351 -0.01 -22.76 8.31
C ASN A 351 1.48 -22.40 8.51
N LYS A 352 2.15 -21.83 7.51
CA LYS A 352 3.51 -21.30 7.64
C LYS A 352 3.53 -20.06 8.54
N VAL A 353 2.57 -19.13 8.39
CA VAL A 353 2.38 -17.96 9.27
C VAL A 353 2.25 -18.41 10.73
N LYS A 354 1.39 -19.40 11.03
CA LYS A 354 1.21 -19.94 12.38
C LYS A 354 2.50 -20.53 12.97
N LYS A 355 3.23 -21.29 12.16
CA LYS A 355 4.51 -21.88 12.60
C LYS A 355 5.55 -20.82 12.94
N GLN A 356 5.69 -19.81 12.07
CA GLN A 356 6.64 -18.72 12.28
C GLN A 356 6.21 -17.82 13.45
N ALA A 357 4.92 -17.55 13.60
CA ALA A 357 4.38 -16.83 14.76
C ALA A 357 4.73 -17.55 16.09
N ALA A 358 4.62 -18.89 16.13
CA ALA A 358 4.99 -19.66 17.32
C ALA A 358 6.49 -19.56 17.67
N VAL A 359 7.36 -19.39 16.68
CA VAL A 359 8.79 -19.12 16.91
C VAL A 359 8.97 -17.77 17.60
N LEU A 360 8.29 -16.71 17.10
CA LEU A 360 8.31 -15.39 17.71
C LEU A 360 7.75 -15.42 19.14
N THR A 361 6.62 -16.08 19.37
CA THR A 361 6.01 -16.22 20.70
C THR A 361 6.96 -16.89 21.70
N LYS A 362 7.65 -17.94 21.27
CA LYS A 362 8.63 -18.65 22.13
C LYS A 362 9.80 -17.74 22.53
N ALA A 363 10.37 -17.01 21.58
CA ALA A 363 11.47 -16.08 21.84
C ALA A 363 11.03 -14.92 22.73
N ARG A 364 9.86 -14.32 22.46
CA ARG A 364 9.25 -13.26 23.29
C ARG A 364 8.97 -13.72 24.71
N THR A 365 8.49 -14.96 24.88
CA THR A 365 8.25 -15.52 26.21
C THR A 365 9.54 -15.71 27.02
N ALA A 366 10.63 -16.07 26.36
CA ALA A 366 11.94 -16.16 27.00
C ALA A 366 12.47 -14.75 27.38
N ALA A 367 12.37 -13.78 26.45
CA ALA A 367 12.75 -12.40 26.70
C ALA A 367 11.91 -11.75 27.82
N ALA A 368 10.63 -12.04 27.87
CA ALA A 368 9.72 -11.51 28.90
C ALA A 368 10.22 -11.82 30.32
N ARG A 369 10.66 -13.06 30.57
CA ARG A 369 11.22 -13.46 31.88
C ARG A 369 12.49 -12.70 32.23
N GLU A 370 13.35 -12.47 31.26
CA GLU A 370 14.57 -11.70 31.45
C GLU A 370 14.25 -10.22 31.71
N VAL A 371 13.29 -9.66 30.98
CA VAL A 371 12.77 -8.30 31.20
C VAL A 371 12.21 -8.15 32.60
N GLU A 372 11.39 -9.07 33.09
CA GLU A 372 10.83 -9.04 34.45
C GLU A 372 11.93 -9.01 35.50
N LYS A 373 12.95 -9.85 35.37
CA LYS A 373 14.09 -9.90 36.27
C LYS A 373 14.94 -8.63 36.25
N GLN A 374 15.27 -8.15 35.07
CA GLN A 374 16.07 -6.92 34.92
C GLN A 374 15.32 -5.68 35.40
N MET A 375 14.02 -5.59 35.11
CA MET A 375 13.18 -4.49 35.60
C MET A 375 13.13 -4.47 37.12
N ALA A 376 12.93 -5.59 37.76
CA ALA A 376 12.96 -5.65 39.22
C ALA A 376 14.34 -5.21 39.78
N ALA A 377 15.44 -5.70 39.21
CA ALA A 377 16.79 -5.32 39.63
C ALA A 377 17.09 -3.82 39.48
N ARG A 378 16.58 -3.16 38.42
CA ARG A 378 16.78 -1.75 38.15
C ARG A 378 15.85 -0.84 38.95
N LEU A 379 14.60 -1.26 39.20
CA LEU A 379 13.59 -0.43 39.88
C LEU A 379 13.75 -0.43 41.41
N VAL A 380 14.29 -1.49 42.02
CA VAL A 380 14.57 -1.55 43.47
C VAL A 380 15.49 -0.40 43.92
N PRO A 381 16.67 -0.17 43.29
CA PRO A 381 17.54 0.97 43.63
C PRO A 381 16.91 2.35 43.36
N LEU A 382 15.93 2.41 42.47
CA LEU A 382 15.19 3.62 42.12
C LEU A 382 14.03 3.90 43.10
N GLY A 383 14.09 3.39 44.35
CA GLY A 383 13.14 3.66 45.40
C GLY A 383 11.83 2.88 45.33
N MET A 384 11.85 1.73 44.63
CA MET A 384 10.70 0.83 44.55
C MET A 384 11.04 -0.60 45.08
N PRO A 385 11.31 -0.73 46.40
CA PRO A 385 11.80 -1.99 46.96
C PRO A 385 10.80 -3.15 46.88
N ASN A 386 9.53 -2.85 46.71
CA ASN A 386 8.44 -3.81 46.64
C ASN A 386 7.82 -3.93 45.24
N VAL A 387 8.55 -3.49 44.22
CA VAL A 387 8.08 -3.52 42.84
C VAL A 387 7.75 -4.94 42.38
N ARG A 388 6.63 -5.05 41.66
CA ARG A 388 6.29 -6.23 40.88
C ARG A 388 6.11 -5.77 39.44
N PHE A 389 6.87 -6.40 38.55
CA PHE A 389 6.79 -6.17 37.12
C PHE A 389 6.53 -7.49 36.43
N GLN A 390 5.53 -7.56 35.59
CA GLN A 390 5.14 -8.77 34.87
C GLN A 390 4.87 -8.42 33.42
N VAL A 391 5.28 -9.30 32.52
CA VAL A 391 5.02 -9.21 31.09
C VAL A 391 3.96 -10.24 30.74
N GLU A 392 2.77 -9.77 30.44
CA GLU A 392 1.68 -10.62 29.97
C GLU A 392 1.74 -10.73 28.45
N ILE A 393 1.83 -11.98 27.95
CA ILE A 393 1.78 -12.28 26.51
C ILE A 393 0.46 -12.99 26.25
N GLY A 394 -0.41 -12.35 25.48
CA GLY A 394 -1.68 -12.88 25.02
C GLY A 394 -1.63 -13.24 23.54
N ALA A 395 -2.60 -14.05 23.09
CA ALA A 395 -2.75 -14.37 21.67
C ALA A 395 -3.78 -13.43 21.02
N ARG A 396 -3.47 -12.94 19.83
CA ARG A 396 -4.43 -12.22 18.96
C ARG A 396 -5.40 -13.21 18.33
N LYS A 397 -6.61 -12.74 18.04
CA LYS A 397 -7.59 -13.52 17.27
C LYS A 397 -7.10 -13.82 15.87
N GLU A 398 -6.49 -12.84 15.24
CA GLU A 398 -5.89 -12.94 13.91
C GLU A 398 -4.45 -12.46 13.95
N PRO A 399 -3.54 -13.14 13.22
CA PRO A 399 -2.17 -12.70 13.10
C PRO A 399 -2.07 -11.31 12.45
N GLY A 400 -1.18 -10.46 12.98
CA GLY A 400 -0.84 -9.16 12.40
C GLY A 400 0.55 -9.18 11.76
N ILE A 401 0.97 -8.03 11.20
CA ILE A 401 2.29 -7.88 10.57
C ILE A 401 3.47 -8.11 11.53
N HIS A 402 3.24 -7.97 12.84
CA HIS A 402 4.24 -8.17 13.90
C HIS A 402 4.06 -9.50 14.65
N GLY A 403 3.30 -10.46 14.12
CA GLY A 403 3.07 -11.75 14.77
C GLY A 403 1.64 -11.90 15.30
N ALA A 404 1.46 -12.95 16.12
CA ALA A 404 0.17 -13.32 16.69
C ALA A 404 0.06 -12.98 18.18
N ASP A 405 1.02 -12.22 18.75
CA ASP A 405 1.06 -11.92 20.17
C ASP A 405 0.55 -10.51 20.47
N THR A 406 -0.12 -10.37 21.63
CA THR A 406 -0.30 -9.10 22.33
C THR A 406 0.64 -9.07 23.53
N VAL A 407 1.20 -7.92 23.84
CA VAL A 407 2.09 -7.72 24.98
C VAL A 407 1.56 -6.61 25.85
N ASN A 408 1.47 -6.88 27.16
CA ASN A 408 1.07 -5.89 28.15
C ASN A 408 2.02 -5.92 29.35
N PHE A 409 2.68 -4.79 29.61
CA PHE A 409 3.53 -4.62 30.78
C PHE A 409 2.67 -4.25 31.99
N LEU A 410 2.65 -5.14 32.97
CA LEU A 410 1.93 -4.97 34.22
C LEU A 410 2.90 -4.57 35.33
N PHE A 411 2.50 -3.60 36.11
CA PHE A 411 3.33 -3.00 37.16
C PHE A 411 2.53 -2.78 38.44
N SER A 412 3.21 -2.93 39.57
CA SER A 412 2.77 -2.48 40.87
C SER A 412 3.98 -2.06 41.72
N ALA A 413 3.96 -0.82 42.27
CA ALA A 413 4.99 -0.33 43.15
C ALA A 413 4.95 -0.96 44.56
N ASN A 414 3.81 -1.54 44.96
CA ASN A 414 3.53 -2.02 46.31
C ASN A 414 3.27 -3.55 46.33
N LYS A 415 3.67 -4.20 47.44
CA LYS A 415 3.47 -5.65 47.65
C LYS A 415 2.01 -6.10 47.50
N ASN A 416 1.09 -5.30 48.04
CA ASN A 416 -0.33 -5.63 48.10
C ASN A 416 -1.16 -4.94 47.00
N GLY A 417 -0.54 -4.13 46.14
CA GLY A 417 -1.20 -3.48 45.02
C GLY A 417 -1.60 -4.48 43.93
N ALA A 418 -2.72 -4.27 43.27
CA ALA A 418 -3.05 -5.01 42.06
C ALA A 418 -2.03 -4.68 40.96
N LEU A 419 -1.64 -5.67 40.16
CA LEU A 419 -0.91 -5.44 38.92
C LEU A 419 -1.82 -4.70 37.95
N GLN A 420 -1.37 -3.59 37.44
CA GLN A 420 -2.09 -2.75 36.48
C GLN A 420 -1.19 -2.51 35.28
N SER A 421 -1.78 -2.25 34.11
CA SER A 421 -0.99 -1.84 32.96
C SER A 421 -0.14 -0.63 33.31
N VAL A 422 1.13 -0.64 32.94
CA VAL A 422 2.05 0.50 33.16
C VAL A 422 1.45 1.81 32.65
N SER A 423 0.65 1.72 31.61
CA SER A 423 -0.06 2.84 31.01
C SER A 423 -1.14 3.48 31.90
N SER A 424 -1.67 2.75 32.87
CA SER A 424 -2.75 3.18 33.79
C SER A 424 -2.24 3.66 35.15
N VAL A 425 -0.92 3.62 35.38
CA VAL A 425 -0.30 4.04 36.64
C VAL A 425 -0.45 5.57 36.80
N ALA A 426 -0.94 6.01 37.95
CA ALA A 426 -1.27 7.40 38.19
C ALA A 426 -0.06 8.29 38.57
N SER A 427 1.06 7.72 39.01
CA SER A 427 2.25 8.46 39.48
C SER A 427 3.22 8.76 38.35
N GLY A 428 3.35 10.02 37.93
CA GLY A 428 4.29 10.44 36.89
C GLY A 428 5.75 10.08 37.19
N GLY A 429 6.18 10.18 38.47
CA GLY A 429 7.53 9.82 38.88
C GLY A 429 7.81 8.32 38.81
N GLU A 430 6.83 7.47 39.12
CA GLU A 430 6.98 6.01 38.99
C GLU A 430 7.09 5.60 37.53
N ILE A 431 6.24 6.16 36.67
CA ILE A 431 6.30 5.89 35.22
C ILE A 431 7.63 6.35 34.61
N ALA A 432 8.14 7.53 35.03
CA ALA A 432 9.42 8.04 34.55
C ALA A 432 10.57 7.07 34.88
N ARG A 433 10.61 6.49 36.10
CA ARG A 433 11.63 5.51 36.50
C ARG A 433 11.49 4.17 35.74
N VAL A 434 10.25 3.71 35.54
CA VAL A 434 9.97 2.51 34.71
C VAL A 434 10.46 2.76 33.27
N MET A 435 10.16 3.90 32.69
CA MET A 435 10.60 4.25 31.33
C MET A 435 12.12 4.36 31.23
N LEU A 436 12.78 5.03 32.19
CA LEU A 436 14.23 5.10 32.23
C LEU A 436 14.84 3.68 32.26
N SER A 437 14.29 2.79 33.09
CA SER A 437 14.76 1.41 33.20
C SER A 437 14.56 0.61 31.89
N ILE A 438 13.40 0.76 31.22
CA ILE A 438 13.13 0.14 29.92
C ILE A 438 14.09 0.69 28.86
N LYS A 439 14.29 2.01 28.79
CA LYS A 439 15.19 2.65 27.84
C LYS A 439 16.66 2.20 28.07
N ALA A 440 17.09 2.09 29.31
CA ALA A 440 18.43 1.59 29.62
C ALA A 440 18.64 0.12 29.20
N MET A 441 17.60 -0.72 29.29
CA MET A 441 17.66 -2.08 28.78
C MET A 441 17.74 -2.14 27.27
N ILE A 442 16.89 -1.36 26.58
CA ILE A 442 16.86 -1.31 25.10
C ILE A 442 18.15 -0.68 24.56
N ALA A 443 18.68 0.32 25.26
CA ALA A 443 19.91 1.02 24.87
C ALA A 443 21.07 0.05 24.64
N GLY A 444 21.16 -1.08 25.37
CA GLY A 444 22.15 -2.13 25.10
C GLY A 444 21.99 -2.84 23.75
N ALA A 445 20.78 -2.86 23.19
CA ALA A 445 20.43 -3.64 21.99
C ALA A 445 20.18 -2.78 20.74
N VAL A 446 19.75 -1.53 20.88
CA VAL A 446 19.45 -0.61 19.77
C VAL A 446 20.54 0.44 19.64
N LYS A 447 21.05 0.61 18.45
CA LYS A 447 21.99 1.71 18.13
C LYS A 447 21.19 2.98 17.84
N LEU A 448 20.89 3.77 18.88
CA LEU A 448 20.28 5.10 18.75
C LEU A 448 21.35 6.16 19.03
N PRO A 449 21.60 7.12 18.10
CA PRO A 449 22.62 8.14 18.28
C PRO A 449 22.39 9.07 19.46
N THR A 450 21.13 9.53 19.68
CA THR A 450 20.81 10.53 20.68
C THR A 450 19.56 10.18 21.47
N ILE A 451 19.63 10.26 22.80
CA ILE A 451 18.48 10.12 23.70
C ILE A 451 18.37 11.40 24.53
N VAL A 452 17.18 12.00 24.55
CA VAL A 452 16.88 13.22 25.31
C VAL A 452 15.86 12.90 26.41
N PHE A 453 16.21 13.16 27.66
CA PHE A 453 15.33 13.03 28.80
C PHE A 453 14.88 14.42 29.28
N ASP A 454 13.57 14.69 29.29
CA ASP A 454 12.99 15.95 29.71
C ASP A 454 12.23 15.80 31.03
N GLU A 455 12.76 16.40 32.08
CA GLU A 455 12.15 16.48 33.42
C GLU A 455 11.66 15.13 33.97
N ILE A 456 12.40 14.03 33.67
CA ILE A 456 12.06 12.69 34.18
C ILE A 456 12.34 12.53 35.68
N ASP A 457 13.01 13.51 36.26
CA ASP A 457 13.40 13.65 37.68
C ASP A 457 12.33 14.28 38.56
N THR A 458 11.13 14.53 38.03
CA THR A 458 10.03 15.10 38.79
C THR A 458 9.57 14.16 39.90
N GLY A 459 9.55 14.68 41.15
CA GLY A 459 9.12 13.94 42.34
C GLY A 459 10.16 12.97 42.92
N VAL A 460 11.42 13.09 42.51
CA VAL A 460 12.55 12.35 43.11
C VAL A 460 13.55 13.29 43.75
N SER A 461 14.35 12.79 44.68
CA SER A 461 15.41 13.54 45.34
C SER A 461 16.45 12.61 45.96
N GLY A 462 17.59 13.15 46.34
CA GLY A 462 18.64 12.44 47.06
C GLY A 462 19.18 11.21 46.31
N GLU A 463 19.27 10.10 47.01
CA GLU A 463 19.88 8.87 46.48
C GLU A 463 19.21 8.33 45.18
N ILE A 464 17.90 8.52 45.05
CA ILE A 464 17.17 8.10 43.86
C ILE A 464 17.64 8.89 42.62
N ALA A 465 17.85 10.21 42.78
CA ALA A 465 18.35 11.06 41.70
C ALA A 465 19.79 10.67 41.31
N ASP A 466 20.64 10.33 42.28
CA ASP A 466 21.99 9.81 42.02
C ASP A 466 21.96 8.51 41.20
N ARG A 467 21.07 7.58 41.56
CA ARG A 467 20.89 6.32 40.81
C ARG A 467 20.36 6.53 39.41
N MET A 468 19.43 7.45 39.23
CA MET A 468 18.95 7.82 37.89
C MET A 468 20.09 8.40 37.04
N ALA A 469 20.92 9.25 37.63
CA ALA A 469 22.08 9.81 36.96
C ALA A 469 23.13 8.75 36.57
N ASP A 470 23.40 7.79 37.48
CA ASP A 470 24.27 6.62 37.18
C ASP A 470 23.77 5.86 35.93
N ILE A 471 22.46 5.57 35.85
CA ILE A 471 21.87 4.90 34.68
C ILE A 471 22.04 5.69 33.39
N MET A 472 21.80 7.03 33.44
CA MET A 472 21.97 7.89 32.26
C MET A 472 23.44 7.97 31.82
N GLN A 473 24.37 7.96 32.78
CA GLN A 473 25.81 7.96 32.53
C GLN A 473 26.22 6.63 31.86
N GLU A 474 25.79 5.48 32.38
CA GLU A 474 26.02 4.16 31.77
C GLU A 474 25.52 4.10 30.31
N MET A 475 24.34 4.70 30.06
CA MET A 475 23.80 4.78 28.69
C MET A 475 24.67 5.63 27.77
N GLY A 476 25.31 6.67 28.29
CA GLY A 476 26.22 7.56 27.54
C GLY A 476 27.59 6.96 27.25
N GLU A 477 28.06 5.97 28.03
CA GLU A 477 29.39 5.33 27.86
C GLU A 477 29.47 4.40 26.64
N GLN A 478 28.36 4.09 26.00
CA GLN A 478 28.28 3.17 24.87
C GLN A 478 28.25 3.87 23.50
N ASP A 479 29.11 4.87 23.30
CA ASP A 479 29.18 5.73 22.08
C ASP A 479 27.85 6.40 21.73
N ARG A 480 27.09 6.77 22.76
CA ARG A 480 25.81 7.47 22.59
C ARG A 480 25.83 8.84 23.18
N GLN A 481 24.95 9.66 22.67
CA GLN A 481 24.66 10.95 23.24
C GLN A 481 23.42 10.87 24.10
N VAL A 482 23.54 11.09 25.40
CA VAL A 482 22.44 11.19 26.34
C VAL A 482 22.35 12.63 26.83
N ILE A 483 21.22 13.27 26.67
CA ILE A 483 20.98 14.64 27.11
C ILE A 483 19.86 14.63 28.13
N SER A 484 20.12 15.10 29.36
CA SER A 484 19.08 15.25 30.37
C SER A 484 18.79 16.73 30.63
N ILE A 485 17.53 17.12 30.50
CA ILE A 485 17.02 18.41 30.94
C ILE A 485 16.54 18.22 32.40
N THR A 486 17.24 18.83 33.34
CA THR A 486 17.05 18.55 34.78
C THR A 486 17.02 19.83 35.62
N HIS A 487 16.38 19.73 36.76
CA HIS A 487 16.42 20.76 37.83
C HIS A 487 17.13 20.23 39.11
N LEU A 488 17.58 18.95 39.07
CA LEU A 488 18.24 18.32 40.21
C LEU A 488 19.75 18.47 40.15
N PRO A 489 20.42 19.00 41.20
CA PRO A 489 21.86 19.17 41.23
C PRO A 489 22.63 17.85 41.19
N GLN A 490 22.06 16.74 41.68
CA GLN A 490 22.64 15.42 41.63
C GLN A 490 22.81 14.95 40.20
N ILE A 491 21.78 15.11 39.37
CA ILE A 491 21.84 14.70 37.95
C ILE A 491 22.76 15.67 37.19
N ALA A 492 22.68 16.97 37.45
CA ALA A 492 23.50 17.98 36.81
C ALA A 492 25.01 17.76 37.06
N ALA A 493 25.38 17.29 38.26
CA ALA A 493 26.76 16.99 38.62
C ALA A 493 27.37 15.83 37.82
N ARG A 494 26.56 14.83 37.37
CA ARG A 494 27.03 13.63 36.68
C ARG A 494 27.29 13.83 35.20
N GLY A 495 26.74 14.87 34.56
CA GLY A 495 26.97 15.09 33.14
C GLY A 495 28.46 15.38 32.82
N CYS A 496 29.01 14.81 31.75
CA CYS A 496 30.35 15.14 31.25
C CYS A 496 30.42 16.55 30.65
N ALA A 497 29.28 17.10 30.20
CA ALA A 497 29.14 18.47 29.73
C ALA A 497 27.86 19.08 30.37
N HIS A 498 27.95 20.34 30.76
CA HIS A 498 26.85 21.06 31.36
C HIS A 498 26.53 22.32 30.56
N TYR A 499 25.29 22.43 30.14
CA TYR A 499 24.76 23.56 29.39
C TYR A 499 23.74 24.30 30.22
N LYS A 500 23.79 25.63 30.19
CA LYS A 500 22.84 26.49 30.88
C LYS A 500 21.98 27.28 29.91
N VAL A 501 20.66 27.16 30.09
CA VAL A 501 19.68 27.99 29.40
C VAL A 501 19.35 29.18 30.29
N TYR A 502 19.44 30.38 29.74
CA TYR A 502 19.15 31.63 30.45
C TYR A 502 18.44 32.61 29.52
N LYS A 503 17.68 33.52 30.15
CA LYS A 503 17.07 34.66 29.47
C LYS A 503 17.94 35.87 29.58
N GLN A 504 17.96 36.65 28.52
CA GLN A 504 18.57 37.98 28.51
C GLN A 504 17.54 38.95 27.97
N ASP A 505 17.16 39.90 28.85
CA ASP A 505 16.23 40.96 28.50
C ASP A 505 17.00 42.13 27.92
N ASN A 506 16.60 42.59 26.74
CA ASN A 506 16.99 43.86 26.15
C ASN A 506 15.84 44.85 26.35
N GLU A 507 16.04 46.12 26.00
CA GLU A 507 15.02 47.19 26.18
C GLU A 507 13.69 46.89 25.48
N THR A 508 13.66 46.01 24.46
CA THR A 508 12.50 45.74 23.62
C THR A 508 12.06 44.27 23.62
N GLU A 509 12.93 43.33 23.99
CA GLU A 509 12.66 41.92 23.83
C GLU A 509 13.41 41.03 24.83
N THR A 510 12.81 39.86 25.14
CA THR A 510 13.46 38.78 25.89
C THR A 510 14.00 37.72 24.92
N ASN A 511 15.29 37.44 24.99
CA ASN A 511 15.96 36.41 24.21
C ASN A 511 16.39 35.25 25.10
N SER A 512 16.19 34.02 24.62
CA SER A 512 16.70 32.81 25.27
C SER A 512 18.02 32.37 24.61
N HIS A 513 19.00 32.10 25.45
CA HIS A 513 20.33 31.65 25.09
C HIS A 513 20.67 30.34 25.78
N ILE A 514 21.53 29.54 25.14
CA ILE A 514 22.16 28.38 25.76
C ILE A 514 23.66 28.44 25.55
N ARG A 515 24.42 28.09 26.56
CA ARG A 515 25.86 27.97 26.47
C ARG A 515 26.41 26.83 27.31
N ARG A 516 27.52 26.26 26.87
CA ARG A 516 28.28 25.32 27.69
C ARG A 516 28.97 26.06 28.81
N LEU A 517 28.91 25.50 30.01
CA LEU A 517 29.58 26.02 31.20
C LEU A 517 31.03 25.55 31.26
N THR A 518 31.92 26.40 31.76
CA THR A 518 33.26 26.02 32.22
C THR A 518 33.16 25.27 33.53
N ASP A 519 34.25 24.65 33.97
CA ASP A 519 34.26 23.87 35.23
C ASP A 519 33.95 24.78 36.45
N ASP A 520 34.47 25.99 36.48
CA ASP A 520 34.17 26.96 37.56
C ASP A 520 32.70 27.40 37.54
N GLU A 521 32.18 27.76 36.37
CA GLU A 521 30.77 28.13 36.21
C GLU A 521 29.83 26.98 36.55
N ARG A 522 30.26 25.74 36.30
CA ARG A 522 29.51 24.55 36.65
C ARG A 522 29.38 24.38 38.16
N VAL A 523 30.46 24.63 38.91
CA VAL A 523 30.43 24.65 40.39
C VAL A 523 29.44 25.69 40.88
N GLU A 524 29.46 26.91 40.32
CA GLU A 524 28.53 27.99 40.70
C GLU A 524 27.10 27.63 40.39
N GLU A 525 26.82 27.05 39.18
CA GLU A 525 25.45 26.68 38.80
C GLU A 525 24.89 25.59 39.70
N ILE A 526 25.68 24.56 40.02
CA ILE A 526 25.26 23.50 40.94
C ILE A 526 25.03 24.06 42.35
N ALA A 527 25.88 24.99 42.82
CA ALA A 527 25.70 25.66 44.09
C ALA A 527 24.42 26.52 44.14
N HIS A 528 24.07 27.18 43.02
CA HIS A 528 22.78 27.86 42.88
C HIS A 528 21.60 26.91 42.93
N MET A 529 21.69 25.77 42.28
CA MET A 529 20.65 24.72 42.31
C MET A 529 20.44 24.16 43.73
N LEU A 530 21.49 24.09 44.55
CA LEU A 530 21.45 23.61 45.93
C LEU A 530 20.89 24.65 46.92
N SER A 531 21.21 25.95 46.74
CA SER A 531 20.95 27.01 47.74
C SER A 531 19.93 28.05 47.32
N GLY A 532 19.47 28.04 46.07
CA GLY A 532 18.62 29.07 45.50
C GLY A 532 19.40 30.39 45.26
N ALA A 533 18.78 31.54 45.53
CA ALA A 533 19.28 32.85 45.09
C ALA A 533 20.60 33.35 45.73
N LYS A 534 21.05 32.78 46.86
CA LYS A 534 22.27 33.21 47.56
C LYS A 534 23.34 32.14 47.48
N LEU A 535 24.43 32.44 46.77
CA LEU A 535 25.67 31.65 46.83
C LEU A 535 26.29 31.75 48.22
N THR A 536 26.35 30.62 48.92
CA THR A 536 27.04 30.48 50.19
C THR A 536 28.29 29.62 50.03
N GLU A 537 29.29 29.84 50.89
CA GLU A 537 30.51 29.03 50.85
C GLU A 537 30.22 27.55 51.12
N ALA A 538 29.23 27.25 51.95
CA ALA A 538 28.75 25.89 52.18
C ALA A 538 28.15 25.26 50.93
N ALA A 539 27.39 26.00 50.11
CA ALA A 539 26.81 25.55 48.88
C ALA A 539 27.89 25.26 47.81
N LEU A 540 28.90 26.11 47.71
CA LEU A 540 30.05 25.89 46.85
C LEU A 540 30.85 24.65 47.21
N ASN A 541 31.08 24.42 48.51
CA ASN A 541 31.77 23.21 48.97
C ASN A 541 30.94 21.95 48.71
N ASN A 542 29.64 21.99 48.89
CA ASN A 542 28.75 20.88 48.57
C ASN A 542 28.72 20.62 47.05
N ALA A 543 28.71 21.65 46.22
CA ALA A 543 28.76 21.52 44.76
C ALA A 543 30.07 20.87 44.30
N ARG A 544 31.22 21.27 44.88
CA ARG A 544 32.52 20.63 44.60
C ARG A 544 32.52 19.17 45.02
N ALA A 545 32.01 18.84 46.20
CA ALA A 545 31.91 17.45 46.66
C ALA A 545 31.06 16.57 45.72
N LEU A 546 29.92 17.10 45.20
CA LEU A 546 29.10 16.38 44.21
C LEU A 546 29.84 16.14 42.91
N LEU A 547 30.64 17.11 42.43
CA LEU A 547 31.43 17.00 41.23
C LEU A 547 32.63 16.05 41.38
N GLU A 548 33.30 16.03 42.55
CA GLU A 548 34.42 15.11 42.84
C GLU A 548 33.96 13.66 42.89
N VAL A 549 32.81 13.38 43.49
CA VAL A 549 32.20 12.00 43.46
C VAL A 549 31.88 11.56 42.07
N SER A 550 31.56 12.50 41.18
CA SER A 550 31.26 12.24 39.75
C SER A 550 32.52 11.85 38.96
N ASN A 551 33.68 12.46 39.25
CA ASN A 551 34.94 12.23 38.53
C ASN A 551 35.72 11.03 39.03
N SER A 552 35.35 10.44 40.17
CA SER A 552 36.02 9.29 40.80
C SER A 552 35.42 7.92 40.48
N LYS A 553 34.34 7.90 39.69
CA LYS A 553 33.72 6.68 39.11
C LYS A 553 33.98 6.64 37.63
#